data_47009fba9313b3587397bbb7d21e3f01
#
_entry.id   47009fba9313b3587397bbb7d21e3f01
#
_cell.length_a   1.000
_cell.length_b   1.000
_cell.length_c   1.000
_cell.angle_alpha   90.00
_cell.angle_beta   90.00
_cell.angle_gamma   90.00
#
_symmetry.space_group_name_H-M   'P 1'
#
loop_
_entity.id
_entity.type
_entity.pdbx_description
1 polymer ?
#
loop_
_entity_poly.entity_id
_entity_poly.type
_entity_poly.pdbx_seq_one_letter_code
_entity_poly.pdbx_strand_id
1 'polypeptide(L)'
;MARQNPTAAALDIAPKPAGPGRPKDPGKRAAILDAAKRLFVAQGFDGVSMDEIASDAGVSKLTVYSHFGDKESLFGEAVRAHCEAGMPASLFEADPTMPLRERLTSIGKAFFAMIMTPEAIAGHRILCSPQVATSAMPEVFWEAGPQRVQKSFTELLERRIAAGELDIDDIERAAAQFFTLLKGEQHAKAV
;
A
#
# COMPACT_ATOMS: atom_id res chain seq x y z
N MET A 1 10.54 -73.63 -34.10
CA MET A 1 11.50 -72.66 -33.46
C MET A 1 10.87 -71.28 -33.49
N ALA A 2 10.21 -70.88 -32.39
CA ALA A 2 9.58 -69.57 -32.24
C ALA A 2 10.53 -68.64 -31.56
N ARG A 3 10.85 -67.45 -32.17
CA ARG A 3 11.64 -66.39 -31.58
C ARG A 3 10.73 -65.51 -30.74
N GLN A 4 10.98 -65.50 -29.46
CA GLN A 4 10.37 -64.51 -28.52
C GLN A 4 11.04 -63.16 -28.63
N ASN A 5 10.22 -62.12 -28.80
CA ASN A 5 10.62 -60.73 -28.85
C ASN A 5 10.51 -60.13 -27.43
N PRO A 6 11.56 -59.47 -26.86
CA PRO A 6 11.46 -58.90 -25.52
C PRO A 6 10.70 -57.59 -25.58
N THR A 7 9.68 -57.51 -24.74
CA THR A 7 8.84 -56.31 -24.50
C THR A 7 9.69 -55.19 -23.92
N ALA A 8 9.69 -54.04 -24.57
CA ALA A 8 10.30 -52.81 -24.08
C ALA A 8 9.54 -52.31 -22.83
N ALA A 9 10.21 -52.22 -21.70
CA ALA A 9 9.70 -51.60 -20.49
C ALA A 9 9.59 -50.09 -20.69
N ALA A 10 8.36 -49.57 -20.70
CA ALA A 10 8.11 -48.13 -20.66
C ALA A 10 8.54 -47.57 -19.29
N LEU A 11 9.55 -46.73 -19.30
CA LEU A 11 9.93 -45.93 -18.12
C LEU A 11 8.86 -44.89 -17.85
N ASP A 12 8.07 -45.12 -16.83
CA ASP A 12 7.08 -44.20 -16.27
C ASP A 12 7.85 -43.08 -15.56
N ILE A 13 8.13 -41.99 -16.27
CA ILE A 13 8.76 -40.78 -15.68
C ILE A 13 7.62 -39.95 -15.10
N ALA A 14 7.28 -40.22 -13.84
CA ALA A 14 6.40 -39.35 -13.08
C ALA A 14 6.99 -37.92 -13.03
N PRO A 15 6.21 -36.83 -13.28
CA PRO A 15 6.70 -35.48 -13.22
C PRO A 15 7.12 -35.15 -11.79
N LYS A 16 8.39 -34.72 -11.64
CA LYS A 16 8.97 -34.31 -10.36
C LYS A 16 8.12 -33.15 -9.81
N PRO A 17 7.64 -33.22 -8.55
CA PRO A 17 6.88 -32.13 -7.97
C PRO A 17 7.73 -30.86 -8.00
N ALA A 18 7.16 -29.76 -8.53
CA ALA A 18 7.78 -28.46 -8.53
C ALA A 18 7.99 -28.05 -7.07
N GLY A 19 9.26 -27.95 -6.65
CA GLY A 19 9.61 -27.46 -5.32
C GLY A 19 9.13 -26.01 -5.12
N PRO A 20 9.02 -25.53 -3.86
CA PRO A 20 8.65 -24.17 -3.58
C PRO A 20 9.55 -23.22 -4.38
N GLY A 21 8.94 -22.32 -5.19
CA GLY A 21 9.67 -21.38 -6.04
C GLY A 21 10.69 -20.57 -5.25
N ARG A 22 11.77 -20.15 -5.90
CA ARG A 22 12.81 -19.31 -5.28
C ARG A 22 12.16 -18.15 -4.53
N PRO A 23 12.53 -17.87 -3.25
CA PRO A 23 11.98 -16.75 -2.50
C PRO A 23 12.07 -15.45 -3.30
N LYS A 24 11.01 -14.65 -3.29
CA LYS A 24 10.98 -13.37 -3.99
C LYS A 24 12.05 -12.44 -3.41
N ASP A 25 12.85 -11.82 -4.25
CA ASP A 25 13.98 -10.96 -3.88
C ASP A 25 13.46 -9.61 -3.33
N PRO A 26 13.68 -9.28 -2.04
CA PRO A 26 13.24 -8.02 -1.44
C PRO A 26 13.84 -6.78 -2.10
N GLY A 27 15.08 -6.86 -2.59
CA GLY A 27 15.75 -5.76 -3.27
C GLY A 27 15.07 -5.41 -4.59
N LYS A 28 14.67 -6.43 -5.37
CA LYS A 28 13.89 -6.22 -6.59
C LYS A 28 12.50 -5.65 -6.29
N ARG A 29 11.86 -6.12 -5.22
CA ARG A 29 10.57 -5.57 -4.80
C ARG A 29 10.67 -4.08 -4.47
N ALA A 30 11.68 -3.66 -3.73
CA ALA A 30 11.91 -2.26 -3.39
C ALA A 30 12.19 -1.43 -4.65
N ALA A 31 13.06 -1.89 -5.55
CA ALA A 31 13.37 -1.18 -6.79
C ALA A 31 12.12 -0.97 -7.68
N ILE A 32 11.24 -1.98 -7.78
CA ILE A 32 9.98 -1.86 -8.53
C ILE A 32 9.05 -0.83 -7.89
N LEU A 33 8.90 -0.84 -6.55
CA LEU A 33 8.07 0.14 -5.85
C LEU A 33 8.58 1.57 -6.03
N ASP A 34 9.88 1.78 -5.96
CA ASP A 34 10.49 3.11 -6.12
C ASP A 34 10.33 3.62 -7.56
N ALA A 35 10.51 2.74 -8.56
CA ALA A 35 10.24 3.05 -9.96
C ALA A 35 8.77 3.43 -10.17
N ALA A 36 7.84 2.63 -9.65
CA ALA A 36 6.41 2.88 -9.77
C ALA A 36 6.01 4.22 -9.14
N LYS A 37 6.49 4.54 -7.94
CA LYS A 37 6.23 5.82 -7.27
C LYS A 37 6.68 7.00 -8.13
N ARG A 38 7.91 6.97 -8.65
CA ARG A 38 8.43 8.04 -9.52
C ARG A 38 7.60 8.23 -10.77
N LEU A 39 7.29 7.14 -11.45
CA LEU A 39 6.55 7.17 -12.72
C LEU A 39 5.10 7.61 -12.51
N PHE A 40 4.40 7.10 -11.50
CA PHE A 40 3.03 7.53 -11.19
C PHE A 40 2.94 9.02 -10.86
N VAL A 41 3.93 9.57 -10.14
CA VAL A 41 4.00 11.02 -9.87
C VAL A 41 4.22 11.82 -11.14
N ALA A 42 5.10 11.36 -12.03
CA ALA A 42 5.49 12.10 -13.22
C ALA A 42 4.46 12.04 -14.36
N GLN A 43 3.78 10.90 -14.54
CA GLN A 43 2.96 10.60 -15.73
C GLN A 43 1.50 10.26 -15.40
N GLY A 44 1.15 10.18 -14.11
CA GLY A 44 -0.17 9.69 -13.66
C GLY A 44 -0.31 8.17 -13.81
N PHE A 45 -1.45 7.63 -13.35
CA PHE A 45 -1.67 6.18 -13.38
C PHE A 45 -1.82 5.64 -14.80
N ASP A 46 -2.62 6.31 -15.64
CA ASP A 46 -2.92 5.83 -17.01
C ASP A 46 -1.72 5.95 -17.94
N GLY A 47 -0.86 6.97 -17.73
CA GLY A 47 0.33 7.21 -18.54
C GLY A 47 1.47 6.21 -18.34
N VAL A 48 1.39 5.35 -17.31
CA VAL A 48 2.46 4.41 -16.93
C VAL A 48 2.10 2.99 -17.28
N SER A 49 3.02 2.26 -17.90
CA SER A 49 2.90 0.82 -18.16
C SER A 49 3.77 -0.01 -17.23
N MET A 50 3.40 -1.28 -17.04
CA MET A 50 4.22 -2.26 -16.29
C MET A 50 5.58 -2.51 -16.95
N ASP A 51 5.70 -2.28 -18.26
CA ASP A 51 6.96 -2.41 -19.01
C ASP A 51 7.92 -1.26 -18.71
N GLU A 52 7.41 -0.04 -18.62
CA GLU A 52 8.21 1.13 -18.23
C GLU A 52 8.69 0.99 -16.78
N ILE A 53 7.82 0.52 -15.87
CA ILE A 53 8.21 0.25 -14.48
C ILE A 53 9.30 -0.82 -14.42
N ALA A 54 9.20 -1.90 -15.21
CA ALA A 54 10.20 -2.94 -15.27
C ALA A 54 11.55 -2.40 -15.78
N SER A 55 11.51 -1.58 -16.83
CA SER A 55 12.70 -0.93 -17.42
C SER A 55 13.37 0.00 -16.42
N ASP A 56 12.60 0.88 -15.76
CA ASP A 56 13.13 1.85 -14.78
C ASP A 56 13.69 1.15 -13.52
N ALA A 57 13.07 0.05 -13.11
CA ALA A 57 13.52 -0.78 -11.98
C ALA A 57 14.71 -1.71 -12.32
N GLY A 58 15.13 -1.81 -13.58
CA GLY A 58 16.19 -2.72 -14.02
C GLY A 58 15.85 -4.20 -13.86
N VAL A 59 14.57 -4.57 -14.01
CA VAL A 59 14.10 -5.95 -13.89
C VAL A 59 13.31 -6.38 -15.12
N SER A 60 13.06 -7.70 -15.26
CA SER A 60 12.18 -8.19 -16.33
C SER A 60 10.70 -7.89 -16.01
N LYS A 61 9.86 -7.72 -17.04
CA LYS A 61 8.40 -7.61 -16.93
C LYS A 61 7.80 -8.76 -16.10
N LEU A 62 8.25 -9.99 -16.33
CA LEU A 62 7.82 -11.15 -15.58
C LEU A 62 8.12 -11.00 -14.07
N THR A 63 9.24 -10.37 -13.71
CA THR A 63 9.59 -10.09 -12.33
C THR A 63 8.58 -9.13 -11.68
N VAL A 64 8.18 -8.05 -12.38
CA VAL A 64 7.18 -7.11 -11.89
C VAL A 64 5.85 -7.82 -11.64
N TYR A 65 5.33 -8.56 -12.62
CA TYR A 65 4.09 -9.32 -12.48
C TYR A 65 4.16 -10.39 -11.38
N SER A 66 5.32 -11.05 -11.21
CA SER A 66 5.48 -12.05 -10.16
C SER A 66 5.43 -11.45 -8.75
N HIS A 67 5.87 -10.19 -8.58
CA HIS A 67 5.88 -9.50 -7.29
C HIS A 67 4.53 -8.85 -6.95
N PHE A 68 3.86 -8.26 -7.93
CA PHE A 68 2.72 -7.37 -7.70
C PHE A 68 1.43 -7.77 -8.41
N GLY A 69 1.47 -8.68 -9.37
CA GLY A 69 0.29 -9.15 -10.12
C GLY A 69 -0.11 -8.19 -11.23
N ASP A 70 -0.66 -7.04 -10.90
CA ASP A 70 -1.14 -6.01 -11.84
C ASP A 70 -0.73 -4.59 -11.41
N LYS A 71 -1.10 -3.60 -12.23
CA LYS A 71 -0.74 -2.20 -12.00
C LYS A 71 -1.52 -1.58 -10.83
N GLU A 72 -2.76 -1.99 -10.66
CA GLU A 72 -3.64 -1.58 -9.57
C GLU A 72 -3.09 -2.05 -8.21
N SER A 73 -2.72 -3.31 -8.13
CA SER A 73 -2.07 -3.90 -6.94
C SER A 73 -0.74 -3.20 -6.62
N LEU A 74 0.06 -2.91 -7.64
CA LEU A 74 1.33 -2.18 -7.47
C LEU A 74 1.09 -0.75 -6.97
N PHE A 75 0.07 -0.06 -7.47
CA PHE A 75 -0.34 1.25 -6.99
C PHE A 75 -0.79 1.18 -5.51
N GLY A 76 -1.63 0.22 -5.15
CA GLY A 76 -2.04 -0.01 -3.77
C GLY A 76 -0.84 -0.25 -2.84
N GLU A 77 0.14 -1.05 -3.27
CA GLU A 77 1.37 -1.28 -2.52
C GLU A 77 2.23 0.00 -2.38
N ALA A 78 2.26 0.86 -3.40
CA ALA A 78 2.94 2.15 -3.33
C ALA A 78 2.26 3.09 -2.33
N VAL A 79 0.93 3.15 -2.33
CA VAL A 79 0.13 3.91 -1.35
C VAL A 79 0.38 3.39 0.06
N ARG A 80 0.33 2.07 0.25
CA ARG A 80 0.57 1.45 1.56
C ARG A 80 1.95 1.79 2.09
N ALA A 81 2.98 1.63 1.30
CA ALA A 81 4.35 1.95 1.69
C ALA A 81 4.54 3.44 2.02
N HIS A 82 3.85 4.34 1.31
CA HIS A 82 3.84 5.77 1.59
C HIS A 82 3.19 6.07 2.96
N CYS A 83 2.02 5.49 3.21
CA CYS A 83 1.32 5.67 4.48
C CYS A 83 2.10 5.06 5.67
N GLU A 84 2.70 3.89 5.51
CA GLU A 84 3.51 3.25 6.55
C GLU A 84 4.76 4.08 6.90
N ALA A 85 5.40 4.69 5.90
CA ALA A 85 6.55 5.56 6.12
C ALA A 85 6.18 6.88 6.81
N GLY A 86 5.05 7.51 6.42
CA GLY A 86 4.59 8.78 6.98
C GLY A 86 3.85 8.63 8.32
N MET A 87 3.17 7.50 8.52
CA MET A 87 2.35 7.20 9.70
C MET A 87 2.73 5.83 10.29
N PRO A 88 3.94 5.67 10.83
CA PRO A 88 4.39 4.40 11.40
C PRO A 88 3.53 3.99 12.61
N ALA A 89 3.40 2.69 12.86
CA ALA A 89 2.60 2.13 13.94
C ALA A 89 2.97 2.71 15.32
N SER A 90 4.23 3.05 15.54
CA SER A 90 4.70 3.67 16.77
C SER A 90 4.03 5.01 17.14
N LEU A 91 3.47 5.72 16.15
CA LEU A 91 2.66 6.91 16.42
C LEU A 91 1.37 6.60 17.18
N PHE A 92 0.85 5.40 17.01
CA PHE A 92 -0.43 4.93 17.58
C PHE A 92 -0.24 3.99 18.77
N GLU A 93 1.00 3.56 19.06
CA GLU A 93 1.28 2.67 20.19
C GLU A 93 1.01 3.35 21.54
N ALA A 94 0.63 2.52 22.50
CA ALA A 94 0.35 2.99 23.85
C ALA A 94 1.67 3.38 24.55
N ASP A 95 1.92 4.67 24.67
CA ASP A 95 2.89 5.21 25.61
C ASP A 95 2.10 5.93 26.74
N PRO A 96 1.98 5.31 27.90
CA PRO A 96 1.21 5.90 29.00
C PRO A 96 1.86 7.17 29.57
N THR A 97 3.13 7.44 29.25
CA THR A 97 3.86 8.62 29.76
C THR A 97 3.64 9.85 28.89
N MET A 98 3.26 9.69 27.63
CA MET A 98 3.05 10.81 26.70
C MET A 98 1.63 11.39 26.88
N PRO A 99 1.53 12.72 27.21
CA PRO A 99 0.25 13.39 27.30
C PRO A 99 -0.55 13.28 25.99
N LEU A 100 -1.87 13.08 26.08
CA LEU A 100 -2.75 12.92 24.93
C LEU A 100 -2.63 14.08 23.92
N ARG A 101 -2.55 15.33 24.40
CA ARG A 101 -2.37 16.51 23.54
C ARG A 101 -1.10 16.42 22.68
N GLU A 102 -0.01 15.97 23.26
CA GLU A 102 1.26 15.83 22.53
C GLU A 102 1.18 14.70 21.51
N ARG A 103 0.54 13.59 21.87
CA ARG A 103 0.29 12.47 20.97
C ARG A 103 -0.55 12.88 19.76
N LEU A 104 -1.69 13.52 19.99
CA LEU A 104 -2.56 14.03 18.93
C LEU A 104 -1.85 15.06 18.04
N THR A 105 -1.04 15.94 18.65
CA THR A 105 -0.23 16.91 17.90
C THR A 105 0.80 16.23 17.00
N SER A 106 1.48 15.19 17.49
CA SER A 106 2.47 14.43 16.74
C SER A 106 1.82 13.69 15.57
N ILE A 107 0.67 13.04 15.81
CA ILE A 107 -0.12 12.36 14.75
C ILE A 107 -0.57 13.38 13.70
N GLY A 108 -1.11 14.53 14.12
CA GLY A 108 -1.59 15.56 13.21
C GLY A 108 -0.47 16.14 12.33
N LYS A 109 0.71 16.40 12.92
CA LYS A 109 1.89 16.87 12.16
C LYS A 109 2.39 15.82 11.16
N ALA A 110 2.49 14.57 11.59
CA ALA A 110 2.92 13.47 10.72
C ALA A 110 1.93 13.27 9.55
N PHE A 111 0.64 13.25 9.85
CA PHE A 111 -0.40 13.15 8.83
C PHE A 111 -0.35 14.29 7.83
N PHE A 112 -0.29 15.54 8.30
CA PHE A 112 -0.23 16.70 7.40
C PHE A 112 1.04 16.68 6.54
N ALA A 113 2.20 16.38 7.12
CA ALA A 113 3.44 16.23 6.37
C ALA A 113 3.33 15.17 5.28
N MET A 114 2.74 14.01 5.59
CA MET A 114 2.55 12.91 4.65
C MET A 114 1.64 13.28 3.47
N ILE A 115 0.47 13.89 3.73
CA ILE A 115 -0.50 14.21 2.67
C ILE A 115 -0.06 15.38 1.79
N MET A 116 0.88 16.20 2.24
CA MET A 116 1.41 17.35 1.50
C MET A 116 2.66 17.03 0.68
N THR A 117 3.10 15.78 0.65
CA THR A 117 4.20 15.37 -0.24
C THR A 117 3.77 15.42 -1.71
N PRO A 118 4.70 15.64 -2.66
CA PRO A 118 4.40 15.58 -4.09
C PRO A 118 3.73 14.27 -4.51
N GLU A 119 4.14 13.15 -3.94
CA GLU A 119 3.61 11.81 -4.20
C GLU A 119 2.16 11.68 -3.75
N ALA A 120 1.83 12.16 -2.54
CA ALA A 120 0.47 12.11 -2.02
C ALA A 120 -0.47 13.01 -2.82
N ILE A 121 -0.04 14.23 -3.17
CA ILE A 121 -0.80 15.16 -4.02
C ILE A 121 -1.03 14.56 -5.40
N ALA A 122 -0.01 14.00 -6.04
CA ALA A 122 -0.15 13.34 -7.34
C ALA A 122 -1.11 12.15 -7.27
N GLY A 123 -0.99 11.30 -6.23
CA GLY A 123 -1.90 10.18 -5.99
C GLY A 123 -3.35 10.64 -5.83
N HIS A 124 -3.59 11.72 -5.10
CA HIS A 124 -4.93 12.27 -4.91
C HIS A 124 -5.51 12.83 -6.21
N ARG A 125 -4.71 13.54 -7.01
CA ARG A 125 -5.13 14.02 -8.37
C ARG A 125 -5.50 12.86 -9.29
N ILE A 126 -4.75 11.75 -9.25
CA ILE A 126 -5.08 10.53 -10.00
C ILE A 126 -6.49 10.05 -9.63
N LEU A 127 -6.78 9.95 -8.32
CA LEU A 127 -8.09 9.49 -7.84
C LEU A 127 -9.25 10.41 -8.23
N CYS A 128 -8.99 11.72 -8.37
CA CYS A 128 -9.98 12.69 -8.78
C CYS A 128 -10.18 12.75 -10.32
N SER A 129 -9.37 12.03 -11.10
CA SER A 129 -9.54 12.00 -12.56
C SER A 129 -10.83 11.25 -12.93
N PRO A 130 -11.59 11.71 -13.96
CA PRO A 130 -12.89 11.12 -14.32
C PRO A 130 -12.83 9.62 -14.61
N GLN A 131 -11.74 9.14 -15.20
CA GLN A 131 -11.54 7.75 -15.57
C GLN A 131 -11.33 6.86 -14.34
N VAL A 132 -10.55 7.35 -13.37
CA VAL A 132 -10.21 6.61 -12.15
C VAL A 132 -11.34 6.69 -11.12
N ALA A 133 -12.00 7.84 -10.99
CA ALA A 133 -13.07 8.06 -10.01
C ALA A 133 -14.24 7.07 -10.14
N THR A 134 -14.47 6.52 -11.36
CA THR A 134 -15.52 5.53 -11.65
C THR A 134 -15.02 4.08 -11.67
N SER A 135 -13.74 3.86 -11.39
CA SER A 135 -13.10 2.55 -11.35
C SER A 135 -13.04 1.99 -9.91
N ALA A 136 -12.44 0.82 -9.72
CA ALA A 136 -12.15 0.25 -8.40
C ALA A 136 -10.96 0.93 -7.67
N MET A 137 -10.23 1.83 -8.32
CA MET A 137 -9.02 2.46 -7.77
C MET A 137 -9.24 3.27 -6.49
N PRO A 138 -10.33 4.04 -6.33
CA PRO A 138 -10.62 4.72 -5.06
C PRO A 138 -10.72 3.75 -3.87
N GLU A 139 -11.31 2.58 -4.08
CA GLU A 139 -11.40 1.53 -3.06
C GLU A 139 -10.02 0.94 -2.75
N VAL A 140 -9.25 0.57 -3.77
CA VAL A 140 -7.86 0.09 -3.62
C VAL A 140 -7.01 1.09 -2.85
N PHE A 141 -7.12 2.39 -3.17
CA PHE A 141 -6.42 3.44 -2.44
C PHE A 141 -6.86 3.52 -0.97
N TRP A 142 -8.19 3.52 -0.74
CA TRP A 142 -8.76 3.64 0.60
C TRP A 142 -8.28 2.51 1.52
N GLU A 143 -8.40 1.26 1.05
CA GLU A 143 -7.98 0.07 1.80
C GLU A 143 -6.47 -0.01 2.00
N ALA A 144 -5.68 0.41 1.00
CA ALA A 144 -4.23 0.34 1.06
C ALA A 144 -3.62 1.25 2.14
N GLY A 145 -4.17 2.44 2.35
CA GLY A 145 -3.59 3.43 3.26
C GLY A 145 -4.58 4.06 4.24
N PRO A 146 -5.50 4.93 3.81
CA PRO A 146 -6.35 5.74 4.71
C PRO A 146 -7.13 4.94 5.75
N GLN A 147 -7.75 3.83 5.34
CA GLN A 147 -8.52 2.96 6.24
C GLN A 147 -7.65 2.38 7.37
N ARG A 148 -6.42 1.97 7.04
CA ARG A 148 -5.46 1.43 8.03
C ARG A 148 -5.05 2.48 9.05
N VAL A 149 -4.75 3.70 8.58
CA VAL A 149 -4.40 4.84 9.44
C VAL A 149 -5.58 5.20 10.36
N GLN A 150 -6.79 5.28 9.80
CA GLN A 150 -8.00 5.56 10.57
C GLN A 150 -8.24 4.48 11.64
N LYS A 151 -8.12 3.21 11.29
CA LYS A 151 -8.27 2.09 12.22
C LYS A 151 -7.28 2.17 13.39
N SER A 152 -5.99 2.38 13.10
CA SER A 152 -4.97 2.51 14.15
C SER A 152 -5.25 3.71 15.07
N PHE A 153 -5.80 4.79 14.53
CA PHE A 153 -6.19 5.96 15.32
C PHE A 153 -7.44 5.69 16.16
N THR A 154 -8.46 5.00 15.62
CA THR A 154 -9.64 4.55 16.37
C THR A 154 -9.22 3.69 17.57
N GLU A 155 -8.35 2.71 17.35
CA GLU A 155 -7.80 1.86 18.42
C GLU A 155 -7.04 2.66 19.50
N LEU A 156 -6.34 3.74 19.10
CA LEU A 156 -5.73 4.66 20.06
C LEU A 156 -6.80 5.38 20.91
N LEU A 157 -7.84 5.93 20.28
CA LEU A 157 -8.94 6.62 20.98
C LEU A 157 -9.65 5.68 21.96
N GLU A 158 -9.95 4.44 21.55
CA GLU A 158 -10.56 3.42 22.42
C GLU A 158 -9.73 3.17 23.69
N ARG A 159 -8.40 3.04 23.55
CA ARG A 159 -7.51 2.88 24.70
C ARG A 159 -7.53 4.08 25.63
N ARG A 160 -7.63 5.31 25.09
CA ARG A 160 -7.70 6.54 25.91
C ARG A 160 -9.05 6.73 26.59
N ILE A 161 -10.13 6.27 25.96
CA ILE A 161 -11.46 6.20 26.60
C ILE A 161 -11.45 5.18 27.75
N ALA A 162 -10.89 3.99 27.53
CA ALA A 162 -10.77 2.97 28.55
C ALA A 162 -9.91 3.42 29.76
N ALA A 163 -8.94 4.33 29.52
CA ALA A 163 -8.15 4.96 30.58
C ALA A 163 -8.85 6.16 31.28
N GLY A 164 -10.05 6.53 30.84
CA GLY A 164 -10.81 7.67 31.40
C GLY A 164 -10.27 9.05 30.98
N GLU A 165 -9.43 9.11 29.94
CA GLU A 165 -8.85 10.36 29.44
C GLU A 165 -9.74 11.07 28.41
N LEU A 166 -10.66 10.34 27.79
CA LEU A 166 -11.58 10.84 26.77
C LEU A 166 -13.00 10.31 27.05
N ASP A 167 -13.98 11.11 26.65
CA ASP A 167 -15.39 10.77 26.59
C ASP A 167 -15.91 11.09 25.19
N ILE A 168 -16.10 10.05 24.36
CA ILE A 168 -16.49 10.15 22.94
C ILE A 168 -17.56 9.10 22.66
N ASP A 169 -18.74 9.53 22.26
CA ASP A 169 -19.88 8.65 21.93
C ASP A 169 -19.67 7.89 20.61
N ASP A 170 -19.13 8.57 19.59
CA ASP A 170 -18.93 8.03 18.24
C ASP A 170 -17.46 8.15 17.84
N ILE A 171 -16.71 7.12 18.19
CA ILE A 171 -15.26 7.06 18.02
C ILE A 171 -14.88 7.07 16.54
N GLU A 172 -15.61 6.36 15.70
CA GLU A 172 -15.36 6.29 14.24
C GLU A 172 -15.51 7.65 13.58
N ARG A 173 -16.59 8.37 13.93
CA ARG A 173 -16.81 9.73 13.46
C ARG A 173 -15.74 10.68 13.95
N ALA A 174 -15.35 10.60 15.22
CA ALA A 174 -14.30 11.45 15.78
C ALA A 174 -12.97 11.22 15.07
N ALA A 175 -12.61 9.96 14.78
CA ALA A 175 -11.41 9.63 14.02
C ALA A 175 -11.45 10.19 12.60
N ALA A 176 -12.57 10.02 11.89
CA ALA A 176 -12.75 10.57 10.54
C ALA A 176 -12.67 12.11 10.51
N GLN A 177 -13.32 12.78 11.47
CA GLN A 177 -13.30 14.23 11.61
C GLN A 177 -11.90 14.76 11.89
N PHE A 178 -11.11 14.10 12.74
CA PHE A 178 -9.74 14.51 13.05
C PHE A 178 -8.90 14.65 11.78
N PHE A 179 -8.86 13.63 10.95
CA PHE A 179 -8.09 13.67 9.71
C PHE A 179 -8.68 14.59 8.65
N THR A 180 -10.01 14.70 8.59
CA THR A 180 -10.68 15.59 7.63
C THR A 180 -10.38 17.06 7.94
N LEU A 181 -10.43 17.45 9.20
CA LEU A 181 -10.13 18.83 9.62
C LEU A 181 -8.66 19.20 9.38
N LEU A 182 -7.74 18.26 9.52
CA LEU A 182 -6.32 18.49 9.26
C LEU A 182 -6.00 18.71 7.77
N LYS A 183 -6.78 18.17 6.84
CA LYS A 183 -6.60 18.45 5.41
C LYS A 183 -6.81 19.93 5.11
N GLY A 184 -7.94 20.49 5.52
CA GLY A 184 -8.23 21.91 5.43
C GLY A 184 -8.06 22.52 4.03
N GLU A 185 -8.02 23.86 3.99
CA GLU A 185 -7.91 24.63 2.74
C GLU A 185 -6.56 24.43 2.03
N GLN A 186 -5.48 24.21 2.78
CA GLN A 186 -4.15 24.08 2.18
C GLN A 186 -4.04 22.83 1.32
N HIS A 187 -4.54 21.69 1.80
CA HIS A 187 -4.58 20.47 1.00
C HIS A 187 -5.51 20.60 -0.20
N ALA A 188 -6.70 21.20 -0.01
CA ALA A 188 -7.66 21.41 -1.09
C ALA A 188 -7.11 22.30 -2.23
N LYS A 189 -6.22 23.25 -1.91
CA LYS A 189 -5.55 24.09 -2.93
C LYS A 189 -4.39 23.38 -3.63
N ALA A 190 -3.83 22.33 -3.01
CA ALA A 190 -2.69 21.59 -3.54
C ALA A 190 -3.12 20.49 -4.52
N VAL A 191 -4.31 19.93 -4.36
CA VAL A 191 -4.92 18.91 -5.24
C VAL A 191 -5.74 19.55 -6.34
#